data_e80893e419d0ecfd0cfedf3559ecfe0d
#
_entry.id   e80893e419d0ecfd0cfedf3559ecfe0d
#
_cell.length_a   1.000
_cell.length_b   1.000
_cell.length_c   1.000
_cell.angle_alpha   90.00
_cell.angle_beta   90.00
_cell.angle_gamma   90.00
#
_symmetry.space_group_name_H-M   'P 1'
#
loop_
_entity.id
_entity.type
_entity.pdbx_description
1 polymer ?
#
loop_
_entity_poly.entity_id
_entity_poly.type
_entity_poly.pdbx_seq_one_letter_code
_entity_poly.pdbx_strand_id
1 'polypeptide(L)'
;ASVTAYDDKYVPNVYVDGIHLGGMTRAEAEEAVTAHANQQRDAWKVRLMYAGQLVKEITSADLNMTVDVQEALDLAWQPGHTEGGIDARKATMDALAENPYEGYSATPSGDNVVIDNILLSIAQQAYIQPVDAQIYFDASNFNNPLTIRAETVGRYMDTTEAKNQVYQMM
;
A
#
# COMPACT_ATOMS: atom_id res chain seq x y z
N ALA A 1 14.47 -10.96 36.41
CA ALA A 1 13.77 -12.17 35.96
C ALA A 1 14.81 -13.22 35.51
N SER A 2 14.51 -14.53 35.70
CA SER A 2 15.39 -15.58 35.17
C SER A 2 15.34 -15.57 33.63
N VAL A 3 16.50 -15.74 32.98
CA VAL A 3 16.60 -15.84 31.51
C VAL A 3 15.75 -16.99 30.98
N THR A 4 15.69 -18.10 31.73
CA THR A 4 14.90 -19.29 31.40
C THR A 4 13.38 -19.06 31.39
N ALA A 5 12.89 -17.96 31.99
CA ALA A 5 11.47 -17.62 31.93
C ALA A 5 11.01 -17.19 30.52
N TYR A 6 11.95 -16.99 29.59
CA TYR A 6 11.70 -16.57 28.21
C TYR A 6 12.15 -17.63 27.18
N ASP A 7 12.27 -18.90 27.54
CA ASP A 7 12.69 -19.95 26.62
C ASP A 7 11.65 -20.16 25.51
N ASP A 8 10.38 -19.95 25.80
CA ASP A 8 9.24 -20.06 24.88
C ASP A 8 8.53 -18.72 24.61
N LYS A 9 9.17 -17.60 24.98
CA LYS A 9 8.60 -16.25 24.92
C LYS A 9 9.61 -15.24 24.41
N TYR A 10 9.12 -14.18 23.80
CA TYR A 10 9.96 -13.02 23.48
C TYR A 10 10.55 -12.43 24.74
N VAL A 11 11.83 -12.04 24.67
CA VAL A 11 12.50 -11.35 25.78
C VAL A 11 11.96 -9.93 25.94
N PRO A 12 12.11 -9.31 27.15
CA PRO A 12 11.68 -7.94 27.37
C PRO A 12 12.31 -6.94 26.41
N ASN A 13 11.63 -5.81 26.19
CA ASN A 13 12.09 -4.70 25.35
C ASN A 13 12.30 -5.07 23.87
N VAL A 14 11.50 -6.00 23.37
CA VAL A 14 11.38 -6.33 21.96
C VAL A 14 10.04 -5.83 21.45
N TYR A 15 10.07 -5.09 20.36
CA TYR A 15 8.88 -4.48 19.72
C TYR A 15 8.85 -4.80 18.23
N VAL A 16 7.64 -4.96 17.71
CA VAL A 16 7.37 -4.98 16.26
C VAL A 16 6.17 -4.06 16.01
N ASP A 17 6.31 -3.14 15.07
CA ASP A 17 5.31 -2.10 14.76
C ASP A 17 4.84 -1.32 16.01
N GLY A 18 5.74 -1.10 16.95
CA GLY A 18 5.44 -0.46 18.23
C GLY A 18 4.71 -1.34 19.26
N ILE A 19 4.40 -2.60 18.93
CA ILE A 19 3.77 -3.55 19.83
C ILE A 19 4.86 -4.21 20.70
N HIS A 20 4.73 -4.12 22.01
CA HIS A 20 5.64 -4.78 22.96
C HIS A 20 5.40 -6.28 22.97
N LEU A 21 6.37 -7.07 22.50
CA LEU A 21 6.27 -8.53 22.44
C LEU A 21 6.78 -9.24 23.69
N GLY A 22 7.55 -8.54 24.53
CA GLY A 22 8.19 -9.14 25.72
C GLY A 22 7.20 -9.88 26.62
N GLY A 23 7.49 -11.16 26.87
CA GLY A 23 6.64 -12.06 27.63
C GLY A 23 5.54 -12.77 26.83
N MET A 24 5.33 -12.44 25.58
CA MET A 24 4.41 -13.15 24.67
C MET A 24 5.07 -14.41 24.13
N THR A 25 4.29 -15.44 23.92
CA THR A 25 4.67 -16.58 23.07
C THR A 25 4.69 -16.16 21.60
N ARG A 26 5.28 -16.99 20.72
CA ARG A 26 5.27 -16.72 19.28
C ARG A 26 3.86 -16.60 18.72
N ALA A 27 2.92 -17.44 19.18
CA ALA A 27 1.52 -17.41 18.72
C ALA A 27 0.80 -16.13 19.16
N GLU A 28 0.98 -15.70 20.40
CA GLU A 28 0.38 -14.44 20.91
C GLU A 28 0.93 -13.22 20.16
N ALA A 29 2.23 -13.19 19.89
CA ALA A 29 2.88 -12.12 19.14
C ALA A 29 2.40 -12.09 17.68
N GLU A 30 2.29 -13.26 17.05
CA GLU A 30 1.77 -13.37 15.67
C GLU A 30 0.34 -12.85 15.57
N GLU A 31 -0.54 -13.24 16.52
CA GLU A 31 -1.91 -12.75 16.57
C GLU A 31 -1.95 -11.22 16.73
N ALA A 32 -1.20 -10.66 17.68
CA ALA A 32 -1.19 -9.23 17.96
C ALA A 32 -0.64 -8.40 16.78
N VAL A 33 0.50 -8.81 16.20
CA VAL A 33 1.14 -8.08 15.09
C VAL A 33 0.32 -8.23 13.81
N THR A 34 -0.24 -9.41 13.53
CA THR A 34 -1.12 -9.64 12.38
C THR A 34 -2.39 -8.79 12.48
N ALA A 35 -3.00 -8.72 13.65
CA ALA A 35 -4.19 -7.88 13.85
C ALA A 35 -3.88 -6.40 13.58
N HIS A 36 -2.75 -5.90 14.07
CA HIS A 36 -2.31 -4.53 13.82
C HIS A 36 -2.01 -4.28 12.33
N ALA A 37 -1.24 -5.15 11.69
CA ALA A 37 -0.91 -5.04 10.27
C ALA A 37 -2.17 -5.10 9.38
N ASN A 38 -3.14 -5.95 9.71
CA ASN A 38 -4.43 -5.99 9.01
C ASN A 38 -5.21 -4.68 9.20
N GLN A 39 -5.21 -4.11 10.39
CA GLN A 39 -5.88 -2.83 10.62
C GLN A 39 -5.25 -1.70 9.79
N GLN A 40 -3.93 -1.67 9.71
CA GLN A 40 -3.19 -0.71 8.86
C GLN A 40 -3.51 -0.90 7.39
N ARG A 41 -3.48 -2.16 6.90
CA ARG A 41 -3.87 -2.50 5.53
C ARG A 41 -5.30 -2.04 5.24
N ASP A 42 -6.26 -2.33 6.11
CA ASP A 42 -7.67 -2.01 5.89
C ASP A 42 -7.94 -0.50 5.90
N ALA A 43 -7.11 0.27 6.61
CA ALA A 43 -7.15 1.73 6.61
C ALA A 43 -6.49 2.35 5.37
N TRP A 44 -5.69 1.57 4.61
CA TRP A 44 -4.99 2.08 3.44
C TRP A 44 -5.95 2.44 2.32
N LYS A 45 -5.83 3.64 1.79
CA LYS A 45 -6.58 4.11 0.64
C LYS A 45 -5.89 5.28 -0.06
N VAL A 46 -6.10 5.37 -1.35
CA VAL A 46 -5.61 6.46 -2.19
C VAL A 46 -6.78 7.07 -2.96
N ARG A 47 -6.85 8.39 -3.00
CA ARG A 47 -7.84 9.13 -3.77
C ARG A 47 -7.21 9.72 -5.02
N LEU A 48 -7.68 9.28 -6.17
CA LEU A 48 -7.30 9.83 -7.45
C LEU A 48 -8.14 11.08 -7.74
N MET A 49 -7.46 12.21 -7.89
CA MET A 49 -8.09 13.50 -8.14
C MET A 49 -7.76 13.95 -9.57
N TYR A 50 -8.74 14.53 -10.25
CA TYR A 50 -8.55 15.18 -11.55
C TYR A 50 -9.28 16.53 -11.55
N ALA A 51 -8.60 17.60 -11.91
CA ALA A 51 -9.14 18.97 -11.92
C ALA A 51 -9.86 19.33 -10.60
N GLY A 52 -9.33 18.89 -9.45
CA GLY A 52 -9.89 19.17 -8.13
C GLY A 52 -11.10 18.31 -7.74
N GLN A 53 -11.50 17.36 -8.58
CA GLN A 53 -12.61 16.44 -8.30
C GLN A 53 -12.11 15.02 -8.05
N LEU A 54 -12.80 14.32 -7.14
CA LEU A 54 -12.52 12.90 -6.88
C LEU A 54 -12.99 12.07 -8.07
N VAL A 55 -12.06 11.36 -8.71
CA VAL A 55 -12.35 10.43 -9.83
C VAL A 55 -12.58 9.02 -9.28
N LYS A 56 -11.70 8.55 -8.41
CA LYS A 56 -11.74 7.20 -7.84
C LYS A 56 -11.04 7.19 -6.48
N GLU A 57 -11.62 6.49 -5.52
CA GLU A 57 -10.93 6.03 -4.32
C GLU A 57 -10.52 4.56 -4.54
N ILE A 58 -9.25 4.26 -4.35
CA ILE A 58 -8.68 2.91 -4.41
C ILE A 58 -8.39 2.48 -2.99
N THR A 59 -8.90 1.33 -2.59
CA THR A 59 -8.73 0.75 -1.27
C THR A 59 -7.79 -0.45 -1.31
N SER A 60 -7.34 -0.90 -0.14
CA SER A 60 -6.57 -2.15 -0.01
C SER A 60 -7.31 -3.36 -0.57
N ALA A 61 -8.64 -3.39 -0.46
CA ALA A 61 -9.47 -4.46 -1.00
C ALA A 61 -9.48 -4.46 -2.54
N ASP A 62 -9.51 -3.28 -3.17
CA ASP A 62 -9.43 -3.16 -4.64
C ASP A 62 -8.12 -3.74 -5.18
N LEU A 63 -7.03 -3.65 -4.41
CA LEU A 63 -5.68 -4.10 -4.79
C LEU A 63 -5.33 -5.50 -4.27
N ASN A 64 -6.26 -6.20 -3.64
CA ASN A 64 -6.01 -7.49 -3.00
C ASN A 64 -4.77 -7.44 -2.08
N MET A 65 -4.59 -6.36 -1.33
CA MET A 65 -3.41 -6.17 -0.50
C MET A 65 -3.32 -7.23 0.58
N THR A 66 -2.11 -7.75 0.76
CA THR A 66 -1.78 -8.74 1.80
C THR A 66 -0.74 -8.18 2.75
N VAL A 67 -0.67 -8.74 3.94
CA VAL A 67 0.36 -8.44 4.94
C VAL A 67 1.16 -9.70 5.24
N ASP A 68 2.47 -9.54 5.49
CA ASP A 68 3.36 -10.60 5.96
C ASP A 68 4.12 -10.09 7.17
N VAL A 69 3.95 -10.78 8.30
CA VAL A 69 4.58 -10.43 9.57
C VAL A 69 5.66 -11.43 9.99
N GLN A 70 5.82 -12.54 9.26
CA GLN A 70 6.65 -13.67 9.70
C GLN A 70 8.12 -13.29 9.81
N GLU A 71 8.68 -12.61 8.79
CA GLU A 71 10.07 -12.20 8.81
C GLU A 71 10.37 -11.26 10.00
N ALA A 72 9.49 -10.28 10.25
CA ALA A 72 9.65 -9.36 11.37
C ALA A 72 9.61 -10.08 12.72
N LEU A 73 8.71 -11.05 12.89
CA LEU A 73 8.59 -11.85 14.10
C LEU A 73 9.80 -12.78 14.29
N ASP A 74 10.31 -13.37 13.20
CA ASP A 74 11.49 -14.22 13.25
C ASP A 74 12.76 -13.42 13.61
N LEU A 75 12.91 -12.21 13.06
CA LEU A 75 14.00 -11.31 13.44
C LEU A 75 13.87 -10.84 14.89
N ALA A 76 12.67 -10.50 15.33
CA ALA A 76 12.39 -10.10 16.72
C ALA A 76 12.59 -11.24 17.74
N TRP A 77 12.51 -12.49 17.29
CA TRP A 77 12.75 -13.65 18.14
C TRP A 77 14.24 -13.89 18.41
N GLN A 78 15.12 -13.49 17.51
CA GLN A 78 16.56 -13.79 17.60
C GLN A 78 17.21 -13.28 18.89
N PRO A 79 16.99 -12.02 19.34
CA PRO A 79 17.56 -11.55 20.60
C PRO A 79 17.14 -12.44 21.77
N GLY A 80 18.11 -12.93 22.51
CA GLY A 80 17.90 -13.80 23.66
C GLY A 80 17.64 -15.28 23.35
N HIS A 81 17.62 -15.70 22.06
CA HIS A 81 17.37 -17.09 21.69
C HIS A 81 18.49 -17.70 20.82
N THR A 82 19.32 -16.87 20.20
CA THR A 82 20.40 -17.32 19.33
C THR A 82 21.77 -17.34 20.03
N GLU A 83 21.87 -16.73 21.20
CA GLU A 83 23.12 -16.64 21.97
C GLU A 83 23.47 -17.95 22.66
N GLY A 84 24.76 -18.26 22.70
CA GLY A 84 25.29 -19.44 23.34
C GLY A 84 25.41 -19.31 24.86
N GLY A 85 24.38 -19.74 25.60
CA GLY A 85 24.44 -19.85 27.05
C GLY A 85 23.72 -18.71 27.81
N ILE A 86 23.50 -18.97 29.11
CA ILE A 86 22.68 -18.11 29.99
C ILE A 86 23.31 -16.72 30.17
N ASP A 87 24.63 -16.64 30.30
CA ASP A 87 25.32 -15.36 30.53
C ASP A 87 25.25 -14.45 29.31
N ALA A 88 25.40 -15.01 28.10
CA ALA A 88 25.27 -14.26 26.85
C ALA A 88 23.83 -13.79 26.63
N ARG A 89 22.84 -14.63 26.89
CA ARG A 89 21.41 -14.25 26.84
C ARG A 89 21.10 -13.14 27.84
N LYS A 90 21.65 -13.25 29.06
CA LYS A 90 21.46 -12.20 30.07
C LYS A 90 22.07 -10.87 29.60
N ALA A 91 23.27 -10.89 29.04
CA ALA A 91 23.90 -9.68 28.51
C ALA A 91 23.07 -9.04 27.39
N THR A 92 22.49 -9.84 26.48
CA THR A 92 21.56 -9.35 25.46
C THR A 92 20.33 -8.69 26.08
N MET A 93 19.70 -9.33 27.07
CA MET A 93 18.53 -8.76 27.75
C MET A 93 18.86 -7.46 28.51
N ASP A 94 20.03 -7.37 29.12
CA ASP A 94 20.50 -6.15 29.80
C ASP A 94 20.75 -5.03 28.75
N ALA A 95 21.33 -5.36 27.57
CA ALA A 95 21.52 -4.41 26.48
C ALA A 95 20.18 -3.91 25.90
N LEU A 96 19.19 -4.78 25.77
CA LEU A 96 17.84 -4.41 25.32
C LEU A 96 17.11 -3.48 26.32
N ALA A 97 17.48 -3.48 27.59
CA ALA A 97 16.93 -2.54 28.55
C ALA A 97 17.39 -1.09 28.28
N GLU A 98 18.59 -0.92 27.71
CA GLU A 98 19.14 0.38 27.34
C GLU A 98 18.77 0.75 25.90
N ASN A 99 18.74 -0.23 24.99
CA ASN A 99 18.44 -0.05 23.58
C ASN A 99 17.42 -1.12 23.14
N PRO A 100 16.12 -0.85 23.22
CA PRO A 100 15.08 -1.78 22.81
C PRO A 100 15.23 -2.19 21.35
N TYR A 101 14.86 -3.44 21.04
CA TYR A 101 14.74 -3.89 19.65
C TYR A 101 13.44 -3.34 19.06
N GLU A 102 13.55 -2.67 17.93
CA GLU A 102 12.43 -2.14 17.17
C GLU A 102 12.41 -2.79 15.79
N GLY A 103 11.47 -3.71 15.56
CA GLY A 103 11.21 -4.33 14.27
C GLY A 103 9.99 -3.74 13.60
N TYR A 104 9.89 -3.96 12.29
CA TYR A 104 8.76 -3.51 11.50
C TYR A 104 8.31 -4.66 10.60
N SER A 105 7.00 -4.88 10.52
CA SER A 105 6.42 -5.80 9.54
C SER A 105 6.62 -5.27 8.13
N ALA A 106 6.52 -6.17 7.15
CA ALA A 106 6.56 -5.75 5.75
C ALA A 106 5.39 -4.80 5.45
N THR A 107 5.68 -3.77 4.65
CA THR A 107 4.63 -2.91 4.14
C THR A 107 3.61 -3.75 3.36
N PRO A 108 2.30 -3.53 3.54
CA PRO A 108 1.30 -4.23 2.76
C PRO A 108 1.58 -4.09 1.26
N SER A 109 1.55 -5.21 0.55
CA SER A 109 1.78 -5.23 -0.90
C SER A 109 0.47 -5.47 -1.65
N GLY A 110 0.29 -4.74 -2.75
CA GLY A 110 -0.88 -4.83 -3.60
C GLY A 110 -0.56 -5.34 -5.01
N ASP A 111 -1.60 -5.66 -5.78
CA ASP A 111 -1.47 -6.13 -7.15
C ASP A 111 -1.30 -4.95 -8.13
N ASN A 112 -0.10 -4.81 -8.65
CA ASN A 112 0.24 -3.76 -9.63
C ASN A 112 -0.59 -3.85 -10.92
N VAL A 113 -0.98 -5.06 -11.34
CA VAL A 113 -1.81 -5.25 -12.54
C VAL A 113 -3.20 -4.67 -12.34
N VAL A 114 -3.73 -4.80 -11.12
CA VAL A 114 -5.04 -4.21 -10.77
C VAL A 114 -4.96 -2.68 -10.83
N ILE A 115 -3.88 -2.07 -10.33
CA ILE A 115 -3.68 -0.62 -10.42
C ILE A 115 -3.65 -0.18 -11.87
N ASP A 116 -2.88 -0.86 -12.71
CA ASP A 116 -2.76 -0.54 -14.14
C ASP A 116 -4.13 -0.60 -14.82
N ASN A 117 -4.93 -1.62 -14.53
CA ASN A 117 -6.27 -1.77 -15.08
C ASN A 117 -7.23 -0.67 -14.63
N ILE A 118 -7.17 -0.27 -13.35
CA ILE A 118 -7.99 0.82 -12.81
C ILE A 118 -7.63 2.13 -13.53
N LEU A 119 -6.35 2.46 -13.62
CA LEU A 119 -5.87 3.68 -14.27
C LEU A 119 -6.19 3.70 -15.77
N LEU A 120 -6.03 2.57 -16.45
CA LEU A 120 -6.40 2.42 -17.85
C LEU A 120 -7.90 2.65 -18.09
N SER A 121 -8.75 2.08 -17.22
CA SER A 121 -10.20 2.29 -17.28
C SER A 121 -10.59 3.76 -17.13
N ILE A 122 -9.95 4.47 -16.20
CA ILE A 122 -10.17 5.91 -15.99
C ILE A 122 -9.71 6.70 -17.22
N ALA A 123 -8.54 6.37 -17.78
CA ALA A 123 -8.02 7.03 -18.98
C ALA A 123 -8.93 6.84 -20.19
N GLN A 124 -9.47 5.63 -20.37
CA GLN A 124 -10.42 5.33 -21.44
C GLN A 124 -11.73 6.11 -21.30
N GLN A 125 -12.26 6.25 -20.08
CA GLN A 125 -13.47 7.05 -19.83
C GLN A 125 -13.24 8.55 -20.05
N ALA A 126 -12.03 9.04 -19.84
CA ALA A 126 -11.66 10.43 -20.05
C ALA A 126 -11.30 10.74 -21.52
N TYR A 127 -11.11 9.72 -22.34
CA TYR A 127 -10.71 9.88 -23.75
C TYR A 127 -11.81 10.51 -24.58
N ILE A 128 -11.46 11.55 -25.32
CA ILE A 128 -12.31 12.17 -26.35
C ILE A 128 -11.56 12.07 -27.67
N GLN A 129 -12.18 11.41 -28.63
CA GLN A 129 -11.60 11.33 -29.98
C GLN A 129 -11.66 12.71 -30.66
N PRO A 130 -10.54 13.22 -31.20
CA PRO A 130 -10.56 14.43 -31.99
C PRO A 130 -11.34 14.19 -33.31
N VAL A 131 -12.12 15.19 -33.71
CA VAL A 131 -12.86 15.21 -34.98
C VAL A 131 -12.62 16.56 -35.59
N ASP A 132 -12.16 16.55 -36.85
CA ASP A 132 -11.93 17.77 -37.63
C ASP A 132 -13.25 18.49 -37.94
N ALA A 133 -13.19 19.81 -38.04
CA ALA A 133 -14.31 20.60 -38.54
C ALA A 133 -14.69 20.14 -39.97
N GLN A 134 -15.95 20.04 -40.23
CA GLN A 134 -16.47 19.61 -41.53
C GLN A 134 -17.43 20.65 -42.12
N ILE A 135 -17.34 20.85 -43.42
CA ILE A 135 -18.24 21.70 -44.17
C ILE A 135 -19.12 20.81 -45.05
N TYR A 136 -20.41 20.92 -44.88
CA TYR A 136 -21.41 20.25 -45.70
C TYR A 136 -22.07 21.26 -46.62
N PHE A 137 -22.18 20.90 -47.89
CA PHE A 137 -22.89 21.70 -48.88
C PHE A 137 -24.22 21.02 -49.24
N ASP A 138 -25.31 21.71 -49.08
CA ASP A 138 -26.66 21.29 -49.47
C ASP A 138 -27.21 22.20 -50.57
N ALA A 139 -27.12 21.74 -51.80
CA ALA A 139 -27.59 22.48 -52.97
C ALA A 139 -29.11 22.70 -52.99
N SER A 140 -29.88 21.97 -52.18
CA SER A 140 -31.34 22.13 -52.08
C SER A 140 -31.76 23.25 -51.12
N ASN A 141 -30.86 23.71 -50.25
CA ASN A 141 -31.12 24.80 -49.32
C ASN A 141 -30.51 26.10 -49.78
N PHE A 142 -31.24 26.81 -50.65
CA PHE A 142 -30.74 28.06 -51.25
C PHE A 142 -30.49 29.18 -50.24
N ASN A 143 -31.13 29.18 -49.06
CA ASN A 143 -31.00 30.25 -48.08
C ASN A 143 -29.77 30.04 -47.18
N ASN A 144 -29.35 28.77 -46.95
CA ASN A 144 -28.20 28.44 -46.13
C ASN A 144 -27.54 27.12 -46.68
N PRO A 145 -26.85 27.18 -47.82
CA PRO A 145 -26.32 26.00 -48.50
C PRO A 145 -25.11 25.38 -47.78
N LEU A 146 -24.51 26.12 -46.83
CA LEU A 146 -23.31 25.65 -46.10
C LEU A 146 -23.66 25.41 -44.63
N THR A 147 -23.43 24.19 -44.20
CA THR A 147 -23.48 23.84 -42.74
C THR A 147 -22.10 23.50 -42.29
N ILE A 148 -21.66 24.17 -41.23
CA ILE A 148 -20.37 23.90 -40.59
C ILE A 148 -20.62 23.06 -39.32
N ARG A 149 -20.04 21.89 -39.30
CA ARG A 149 -19.89 21.12 -38.06
C ARG A 149 -18.55 21.51 -37.42
N ALA A 150 -18.60 22.06 -36.24
CA ALA A 150 -17.38 22.43 -35.52
C ALA A 150 -16.54 21.20 -35.20
N GLU A 151 -15.25 21.41 -35.03
CA GLU A 151 -14.31 20.43 -34.54
C GLU A 151 -14.63 19.98 -33.11
N THR A 152 -14.20 18.77 -32.80
CA THR A 152 -14.15 18.28 -31.43
C THR A 152 -12.68 18.18 -31.03
N VAL A 153 -12.28 18.96 -30.04
CA VAL A 153 -10.92 18.88 -29.50
C VAL A 153 -10.76 17.55 -28.76
N GLY A 154 -9.82 16.74 -29.20
CA GLY A 154 -9.50 15.48 -28.56
C GLY A 154 -8.91 15.69 -27.17
N ARG A 155 -9.13 14.73 -26.29
CA ARG A 155 -8.53 14.69 -24.96
C ARG A 155 -8.08 13.28 -24.64
N TYR A 156 -6.87 13.17 -24.09
CA TYR A 156 -6.40 11.93 -23.48
C TYR A 156 -5.85 12.22 -22.08
N MET A 157 -5.80 11.20 -21.23
CA MET A 157 -5.24 11.29 -19.88
C MET A 157 -3.96 10.45 -19.83
N ASP A 158 -2.85 11.09 -19.49
CA ASP A 158 -1.62 10.39 -19.12
C ASP A 158 -1.70 9.98 -17.63
N THR A 159 -1.62 8.68 -17.39
CA THR A 159 -1.71 8.10 -16.06
C THR A 159 -0.36 7.73 -15.45
N THR A 160 0.75 8.03 -16.14
CA THR A 160 2.10 7.63 -15.74
C THR A 160 2.46 8.16 -14.34
N GLU A 161 2.21 9.45 -14.10
CA GLU A 161 2.51 10.07 -12.82
C GLU A 161 1.63 9.50 -11.69
N ALA A 162 0.34 9.34 -11.93
CA ALA A 162 -0.60 8.74 -10.97
C ALA A 162 -0.19 7.30 -10.61
N LYS A 163 0.23 6.51 -11.61
CA LYS A 163 0.75 5.17 -11.41
C LYS A 163 1.98 5.16 -10.49
N ASN A 164 2.97 6.01 -10.78
CA ASN A 164 4.18 6.10 -10.00
C ASN A 164 3.88 6.50 -8.55
N GLN A 165 2.99 7.46 -8.34
CA GLN A 165 2.59 7.88 -6.99
C GLN A 165 1.90 6.77 -6.22
N VAL A 166 0.98 6.03 -6.82
CA VAL A 166 0.31 4.90 -6.16
C VAL A 166 1.31 3.81 -5.79
N TYR A 167 2.26 3.49 -6.69
CA TYR A 167 3.30 2.49 -6.41
C TYR A 167 4.24 2.89 -5.27
N GLN A 168 4.49 4.18 -5.07
CA GLN A 168 5.30 4.66 -3.96
C GLN A 168 4.57 4.63 -2.61
N MET A 169 3.23 4.54 -2.63
CA MET A 169 2.39 4.50 -1.42
C MET A 169 2.09 3.06 -0.95
N MET A 170 2.46 2.06 -1.73
CA MET A 170 2.35 0.64 -1.39
C MET A 170 3.61 0.10 -0.74
#